data_6180b89e50003b9f14a44698086b910d
#
_entry.id   6180b89e50003b9f14a44698086b910d
#
_cell.length_a   1.000
_cell.length_b   1.000
_cell.length_c   1.000
_cell.angle_alpha   90.00
_cell.angle_beta   90.00
_cell.angle_gamma   90.00
#
_symmetry.space_group_name_H-M   'P 1'
#
loop_
_entity.id
_entity.type
_entity.pdbx_description
1 polymer ?
#
loop_
_entity_poly.entity_id
_entity_poly.type
_entity_poly.pdbx_seq_one_letter_code
_entity_poly.pdbx_strand_id
1 'polypeptide(L)'
;MQHMPTPNVIVLRAPGTNCDIETAHAFEHCGARPERVHVFRILERPALIRDFQVLCIPGGFSYGDDVGAGAIFGGQLRSRLGEALREFLLADKLVLGICNGFQVLMRAGILPGGAENWPPRDGTRPDATLTWNDNGRYTARWVRLEAKPGPSVFLKGIQVIELPVAHAEGKIVVRDERVLTAWRDRRQIALCYHPGDNPNGSTGDIAGLSDPTGRVLGLMPHPERHIHATQHPQWTRRGLAGEEGAGMQIFRNAVEYFA
;
A
#
# COMPACT_ATOMS: atom_id res chain seq x y z
N MET A 1 7.26 2.18 33.21
CA MET A 1 6.91 1.92 31.81
C MET A 1 6.41 3.22 31.23
N GLN A 2 7.18 3.89 30.37
CA GLN A 2 6.69 5.05 29.63
C GLN A 2 5.54 4.57 28.73
N HIS A 3 4.40 5.24 28.85
CA HIS A 3 3.23 4.97 28.01
C HIS A 3 3.61 5.37 26.58
N MET A 4 3.95 4.39 25.73
CA MET A 4 4.21 4.65 24.32
C MET A 4 2.92 5.17 23.67
N PRO A 5 2.98 6.25 22.89
CA PRO A 5 1.78 6.81 22.27
C PRO A 5 1.20 5.80 21.27
N THR A 6 -0.07 5.46 21.47
CA THR A 6 -0.82 4.57 20.56
C THR A 6 -1.24 5.35 19.32
N PRO A 7 -0.73 5.06 18.13
CA PRO A 7 -1.09 5.82 16.93
C PRO A 7 -2.54 5.54 16.51
N ASN A 8 -3.23 6.62 16.08
CA ASN A 8 -4.53 6.51 15.44
C ASN A 8 -4.34 6.22 13.95
N VAL A 9 -5.04 5.21 13.44
CA VAL A 9 -4.96 4.78 12.05
C VAL A 9 -6.31 4.98 11.37
N ILE A 10 -6.36 5.75 10.29
CA ILE A 10 -7.53 5.78 9.44
C ILE A 10 -7.42 4.69 8.37
N VAL A 11 -8.35 3.74 8.37
CA VAL A 11 -8.56 2.78 7.29
C VAL A 11 -9.65 3.34 6.40
N LEU A 12 -9.22 3.98 5.30
CA LEU A 12 -10.11 4.75 4.44
C LEU A 12 -10.76 3.84 3.42
N ARG A 13 -12.10 3.75 3.44
CA ARG A 13 -12.87 2.88 2.56
C ARG A 13 -13.81 3.64 1.64
N ALA A 14 -14.03 3.08 0.46
CA ALA A 14 -15.01 3.51 -0.53
C ALA A 14 -16.00 2.37 -0.84
N PRO A 15 -17.08 2.62 -1.57
CA PRO A 15 -17.91 1.52 -2.08
C PRO A 15 -17.04 0.49 -2.83
N GLY A 16 -17.20 -0.79 -2.55
CA GLY A 16 -16.41 -1.89 -3.12
C GLY A 16 -15.10 -2.23 -2.41
N THR A 17 -14.67 -1.44 -1.40
CA THR A 17 -13.58 -1.84 -0.50
C THR A 17 -14.01 -3.06 0.31
N ASN A 18 -13.19 -4.10 0.37
CA ASN A 18 -13.52 -5.35 1.06
C ASN A 18 -12.45 -5.88 2.01
N CYS A 19 -11.25 -5.27 2.04
CA CYS A 19 -10.17 -5.65 2.95
C CYS A 19 -10.04 -4.70 4.16
N ASP A 20 -11.03 -3.85 4.41
CA ASP A 20 -10.98 -2.83 5.46
C ASP A 20 -11.06 -3.41 6.88
N ILE A 21 -11.81 -4.50 7.09
CA ILE A 21 -11.95 -5.17 8.38
C ILE A 21 -10.64 -5.87 8.76
N GLU A 22 -10.09 -6.68 7.87
CA GLU A 22 -8.85 -7.43 8.09
C GLU A 22 -7.65 -6.50 8.24
N THR A 23 -7.62 -5.38 7.49
CA THR A 23 -6.59 -4.34 7.62
C THR A 23 -6.68 -3.63 8.98
N ALA A 24 -7.88 -3.24 9.43
CA ALA A 24 -8.07 -2.64 10.74
C ALA A 24 -7.64 -3.62 11.85
N HIS A 25 -8.05 -4.90 11.75
CA HIS A 25 -7.64 -5.93 12.69
C HIS A 25 -6.11 -6.09 12.78
N ALA A 26 -5.39 -6.04 11.64
CA ALA A 26 -3.93 -6.14 11.63
C ALA A 26 -3.27 -4.97 12.40
N PHE A 27 -3.75 -3.74 12.22
CA PHE A 27 -3.27 -2.59 12.98
C PHE A 27 -3.60 -2.68 14.47
N GLU A 28 -4.82 -3.09 14.81
CA GLU A 28 -5.26 -3.28 16.21
C GLU A 28 -4.41 -4.32 16.92
N HIS A 29 -4.09 -5.42 16.23
CA HIS A 29 -3.23 -6.48 16.78
C HIS A 29 -1.79 -6.00 17.07
N CYS A 30 -1.33 -4.97 16.35
CA CYS A 30 -0.05 -4.30 16.62
C CYS A 30 -0.14 -3.19 17.68
N GLY A 31 -1.30 -2.97 18.31
CA GLY A 31 -1.49 -1.98 19.36
C GLY A 31 -1.85 -0.56 18.89
N ALA A 32 -2.21 -0.37 17.63
CA ALA A 32 -2.77 0.88 17.13
C ALA A 32 -4.27 1.02 17.43
N ARG A 33 -4.83 2.21 17.17
CA ARG A 33 -6.27 2.50 17.21
C ARG A 33 -6.81 2.73 15.81
N PRO A 34 -7.23 1.69 15.07
CA PRO A 34 -7.78 1.84 13.73
C PRO A 34 -9.23 2.31 13.77
N GLU A 35 -9.56 3.29 12.92
CA GLU A 35 -10.93 3.70 12.61
C GLU A 35 -11.20 3.46 11.12
N ARG A 36 -12.24 2.67 10.80
CA ARG A 36 -12.70 2.47 9.42
C ARG A 36 -13.62 3.61 9.01
N VAL A 37 -13.11 4.51 8.18
CA VAL A 37 -13.80 5.73 7.78
C VAL A 37 -14.21 5.67 6.31
N HIS A 38 -15.49 5.93 6.03
CA HIS A 38 -15.96 6.04 4.65
C HIS A 38 -15.44 7.32 4.00
N VAL A 39 -15.00 7.24 2.73
CA VAL A 39 -14.42 8.36 2.00
C VAL A 39 -15.31 9.62 2.04
N PHE A 40 -16.62 9.50 1.95
CA PHE A 40 -17.53 10.65 2.00
C PHE A 40 -17.41 11.45 3.29
N ARG A 41 -17.18 10.78 4.42
CA ARG A 41 -16.99 11.49 5.70
C ARG A 41 -15.74 12.39 5.66
N ILE A 42 -14.65 11.92 5.01
CA ILE A 42 -13.44 12.73 4.83
C ILE A 42 -13.67 13.83 3.77
N LEU A 43 -14.43 13.53 2.71
CA LEU A 43 -14.77 14.54 1.69
C LEU A 43 -15.63 15.67 2.26
N GLU A 44 -16.51 15.38 3.21
CA GLU A 44 -17.33 16.36 3.92
C GLU A 44 -16.52 17.16 4.97
N ARG A 45 -15.55 16.50 5.60
CA ARG A 45 -14.74 17.07 6.68
C ARG A 45 -13.24 16.73 6.48
N PRO A 46 -12.55 17.37 5.52
CA PRO A 46 -11.15 17.08 5.20
C PRO A 46 -10.20 17.20 6.39
N ALA A 47 -10.49 18.12 7.31
CA ALA A 47 -9.68 18.34 8.51
C ALA A 47 -9.59 17.10 9.43
N LEU A 48 -10.54 16.17 9.34
CA LEU A 48 -10.55 14.95 10.16
C LEU A 48 -9.29 14.10 9.96
N ILE A 49 -8.69 14.15 8.75
CA ILE A 49 -7.47 13.36 8.47
C ILE A 49 -6.28 13.78 9.38
N ARG A 50 -6.30 14.98 9.94
CA ARG A 50 -5.23 15.49 10.81
C ARG A 50 -5.13 14.72 12.13
N ASP A 51 -6.22 14.08 12.58
CA ASP A 51 -6.30 13.38 13.87
C ASP A 51 -5.59 12.02 13.82
N PHE A 52 -5.18 11.56 12.64
CA PHE A 52 -4.55 10.26 12.43
C PHE A 52 -3.05 10.37 12.13
N GLN A 53 -2.29 9.38 12.57
CA GLN A 53 -0.87 9.23 12.30
C GLN A 53 -0.61 8.38 11.06
N VAL A 54 -1.50 7.44 10.77
CA VAL A 54 -1.41 6.55 9.59
C VAL A 54 -2.66 6.65 8.76
N LEU A 55 -2.50 6.88 7.46
CA LEU A 55 -3.55 6.73 6.45
C LEU A 55 -3.34 5.39 5.74
N CYS A 56 -4.27 4.47 5.88
CA CYS A 56 -4.27 3.21 5.13
C CYS A 56 -5.43 3.16 4.14
N ILE A 57 -5.12 2.89 2.87
CA ILE A 57 -6.10 2.59 1.83
C ILE A 57 -6.02 1.08 1.57
N PRO A 58 -7.01 0.30 2.03
CA PRO A 58 -6.98 -1.15 1.93
C PRO A 58 -7.29 -1.66 0.53
N GLY A 59 -7.16 -2.96 0.35
CA GLY A 59 -7.53 -3.66 -0.86
C GLY A 59 -9.04 -3.73 -1.08
N GLY A 60 -9.42 -4.13 -2.28
CA GLY A 60 -10.80 -4.28 -2.72
C GLY A 60 -10.96 -3.93 -4.20
N PHE A 61 -12.15 -3.48 -4.55
CA PHE A 61 -12.56 -3.06 -5.88
C PHE A 61 -13.32 -1.74 -5.75
N SER A 62 -12.61 -0.66 -5.38
CA SER A 62 -13.25 0.63 -5.13
C SER A 62 -14.01 1.12 -6.36
N TYR A 63 -15.32 1.41 -6.17
CA TYR A 63 -16.26 1.76 -7.23
C TYR A 63 -16.37 0.72 -8.34
N GLY A 64 -16.18 -0.59 -8.02
CA GLY A 64 -16.28 -1.68 -8.98
C GLY A 64 -15.16 -1.73 -10.02
N ASP A 65 -14.10 -0.90 -9.86
CA ASP A 65 -13.05 -0.69 -10.86
C ASP A 65 -13.57 -0.26 -12.26
N ASP A 66 -14.77 0.35 -12.31
CA ASP A 66 -15.55 0.60 -13.53
C ASP A 66 -14.81 1.39 -14.62
N VAL A 67 -13.94 2.33 -14.24
CA VAL A 67 -13.10 3.11 -15.19
C VAL A 67 -11.61 2.81 -15.04
N GLY A 68 -11.31 1.64 -14.48
CA GLY A 68 -9.97 1.17 -14.13
C GLY A 68 -9.72 1.21 -12.63
N ALA A 69 -8.97 0.23 -12.17
CA ALA A 69 -8.74 0.02 -10.75
C ALA A 69 -8.17 1.26 -10.04
N GLY A 70 -8.86 1.67 -8.97
CA GLY A 70 -8.50 2.83 -8.16
C GLY A 70 -8.74 4.21 -8.82
N ALA A 71 -9.27 4.29 -10.05
CA ALA A 71 -9.34 5.54 -10.80
C ALA A 71 -10.29 6.56 -10.17
N ILE A 72 -11.52 6.17 -9.86
CA ILE A 72 -12.52 7.09 -9.27
C ILE A 72 -12.06 7.54 -7.89
N PHE A 73 -11.62 6.63 -7.05
CA PHE A 73 -11.18 6.94 -5.70
C PHE A 73 -9.94 7.85 -5.70
N GLY A 74 -8.93 7.54 -6.51
CA GLY A 74 -7.74 8.38 -6.67
C GLY A 74 -8.08 9.78 -7.19
N GLY A 75 -9.01 9.88 -8.14
CA GLY A 75 -9.55 11.15 -8.64
C GLY A 75 -10.23 11.99 -7.54
N GLN A 76 -11.03 11.35 -6.68
CA GLN A 76 -11.68 12.02 -5.54
C GLN A 76 -10.64 12.54 -4.52
N LEU A 77 -9.64 11.72 -4.18
CA LEU A 77 -8.57 12.14 -3.28
C LEU A 77 -7.85 13.38 -3.82
N ARG A 78 -7.48 13.35 -5.10
CA ARG A 78 -6.77 14.47 -5.74
C ARG A 78 -7.62 15.74 -5.82
N SER A 79 -8.87 15.62 -6.29
CA SER A 79 -9.72 16.79 -6.58
C SER A 79 -10.35 17.41 -5.34
N ARG A 80 -10.60 16.64 -4.29
CA ARG A 80 -11.38 17.06 -3.13
C ARG A 80 -10.58 17.17 -1.83
N LEU A 81 -9.45 16.45 -1.73
CA LEU A 81 -8.62 16.41 -0.53
C LEU A 81 -7.20 16.92 -0.77
N GLY A 82 -6.93 17.57 -1.91
CA GLY A 82 -5.58 17.91 -2.34
C GLY A 82 -4.75 18.59 -1.26
N GLU A 83 -5.27 19.66 -0.61
CA GLU A 83 -4.54 20.39 0.43
C GLU A 83 -4.41 19.59 1.72
N ALA A 84 -5.49 18.97 2.21
CA ALA A 84 -5.46 18.19 3.44
C ALA A 84 -4.48 16.99 3.34
N LEU A 85 -4.44 16.32 2.17
CA LEU A 85 -3.47 15.27 1.90
C LEU A 85 -2.06 15.83 1.76
N ARG A 86 -1.89 17.01 1.17
CA ARG A 86 -0.58 17.66 1.09
C ARG A 86 0.00 17.92 2.47
N GLU A 87 -0.80 18.50 3.36
CA GLU A 87 -0.42 18.71 4.76
C GLU A 87 -0.06 17.36 5.44
N PHE A 88 -0.87 16.32 5.22
CA PHE A 88 -0.64 14.99 5.79
C PHE A 88 0.68 14.38 5.29
N LEU A 89 0.98 14.47 3.99
CA LEU A 89 2.19 13.94 3.38
C LEU A 89 3.46 14.71 3.80
N LEU A 90 3.33 16.02 4.07
CA LEU A 90 4.44 16.85 4.55
C LEU A 90 4.71 16.62 6.04
N ALA A 91 3.71 16.21 6.81
CA ALA A 91 3.86 15.89 8.22
C ALA A 91 4.63 14.58 8.42
N ASP A 92 5.08 14.35 9.65
CA ASP A 92 5.72 13.09 10.04
C ASP A 92 4.67 11.99 10.27
N LYS A 93 4.02 11.56 9.18
CA LYS A 93 2.91 10.62 9.14
C LYS A 93 3.13 9.57 8.06
N LEU A 94 2.41 8.45 8.15
CA LEU A 94 2.59 7.31 7.27
C LEU A 94 1.37 7.09 6.36
N VAL A 95 1.62 6.63 5.13
CA VAL A 95 0.59 6.24 4.16
C VAL A 95 0.87 4.83 3.65
N LEU A 96 -0.12 3.95 3.75
CA LEU A 96 -0.06 2.58 3.24
C LEU A 96 -1.18 2.33 2.23
N GLY A 97 -0.85 1.90 1.02
CA GLY A 97 -1.81 1.45 0.01
C GLY A 97 -1.62 -0.03 -0.31
N ILE A 98 -2.64 -0.85 -0.07
CA ILE A 98 -2.59 -2.30 -0.29
C ILE A 98 -3.44 -2.66 -1.50
N CYS A 99 -2.88 -3.34 -2.50
CA CYS A 99 -3.58 -3.81 -3.71
C CYS A 99 -4.37 -2.68 -4.40
N ASN A 100 -5.69 -2.64 -4.28
CA ASN A 100 -6.50 -1.52 -4.78
C ASN A 100 -6.09 -0.18 -4.16
N GLY A 101 -5.67 -0.16 -2.89
CA GLY A 101 -5.11 1.05 -2.27
C GLY A 101 -3.83 1.54 -2.94
N PHE A 102 -2.97 0.64 -3.40
CA PHE A 102 -1.79 1.03 -4.18
C PHE A 102 -2.19 1.62 -5.54
N GLN A 103 -3.16 1.00 -6.23
CA GLN A 103 -3.72 1.55 -7.47
C GLN A 103 -4.29 2.96 -7.24
N VAL A 104 -4.99 3.18 -6.13
CA VAL A 104 -5.52 4.51 -5.73
C VAL A 104 -4.39 5.51 -5.53
N LEU A 105 -3.31 5.16 -4.80
CA LEU A 105 -2.16 6.04 -4.60
C LEU A 105 -1.47 6.43 -5.91
N MET A 106 -1.34 5.48 -6.85
CA MET A 106 -0.79 5.73 -8.18
C MET A 106 -1.70 6.62 -9.03
N ARG A 107 -3.02 6.34 -9.04
CA ARG A 107 -4.02 7.12 -9.79
C ARG A 107 -4.20 8.54 -9.22
N ALA A 108 -4.10 8.68 -7.92
CA ALA A 108 -4.07 9.99 -7.29
C ALA A 108 -2.82 10.79 -7.66
N GLY A 109 -1.69 10.13 -7.89
CA GLY A 109 -0.38 10.73 -8.12
C GLY A 109 0.39 10.97 -6.82
N ILE A 110 0.00 10.32 -5.72
CA ILE A 110 0.75 10.35 -4.46
C ILE A 110 2.04 9.54 -4.62
N LEU A 111 1.98 8.36 -5.23
CA LEU A 111 3.16 7.60 -5.60
C LEU A 111 3.53 7.85 -7.08
N PRO A 112 4.82 7.84 -7.40
CA PRO A 112 5.96 7.57 -6.53
C PRO A 112 6.55 8.80 -5.84
N GLY A 113 6.04 10.01 -6.08
CA GLY A 113 6.68 11.27 -5.66
C GLY A 113 6.43 11.70 -4.20
N GLY A 114 5.43 11.11 -3.53
CA GLY A 114 5.03 11.56 -2.19
C GLY A 114 4.62 13.04 -2.20
N ALA A 115 5.00 13.78 -1.15
CA ALA A 115 4.68 15.21 -1.02
C ALA A 115 5.36 16.11 -2.05
N GLU A 116 6.50 15.70 -2.64
CA GLU A 116 7.28 16.52 -3.58
C GLU A 116 6.47 16.89 -4.83
N ASN A 117 5.66 15.96 -5.31
CA ASN A 117 4.91 16.10 -6.56
C ASN A 117 3.38 16.13 -6.35
N TRP A 118 2.92 16.32 -5.12
CA TRP A 118 1.50 16.33 -4.78
C TRP A 118 0.94 17.76 -4.60
N PRO A 119 -0.25 18.08 -5.12
CA PRO A 119 -0.95 17.34 -6.17
C PRO A 119 -0.21 17.46 -7.52
N PRO A 120 -0.30 16.43 -8.38
CA PRO A 120 0.33 16.50 -9.70
C PRO A 120 -0.29 17.65 -10.51
N ARG A 121 0.54 18.35 -11.28
CA ARG A 121 0.09 19.44 -12.18
C ARG A 121 -0.80 18.86 -13.27
N ASP A 122 -1.81 19.60 -13.69
CA ASP A 122 -2.66 19.22 -14.81
C ASP A 122 -1.82 19.01 -16.07
N GLY A 123 -2.17 17.95 -16.83
CA GLY A 123 -1.43 17.55 -18.01
C GLY A 123 -0.11 16.81 -17.75
N THR A 124 0.29 16.63 -16.49
CA THR A 124 1.48 15.82 -16.19
C THR A 124 1.25 14.37 -16.61
N ARG A 125 2.12 13.86 -17.50
CA ARG A 125 2.11 12.45 -17.87
C ARG A 125 2.63 11.60 -16.70
N PRO A 126 1.89 10.59 -16.23
CA PRO A 126 2.34 9.76 -15.12
C PRO A 126 3.59 8.96 -15.50
N ASP A 127 4.45 8.72 -14.52
CA ASP A 127 5.68 7.94 -14.68
C ASP A 127 5.39 6.44 -14.87
N ALA A 128 4.31 5.96 -14.28
CA ALA A 128 3.85 4.58 -14.42
C ALA A 128 2.35 4.47 -14.19
N THR A 129 1.82 3.31 -14.53
CA THR A 129 0.43 2.93 -14.23
C THR A 129 0.38 1.48 -13.79
N LEU A 130 -0.69 1.13 -13.07
CA LEU A 130 -1.11 -0.24 -12.85
C LEU A 130 -2.16 -0.59 -13.89
N THR A 131 -2.04 -1.77 -14.50
CA THR A 131 -2.89 -2.25 -15.59
C THR A 131 -3.10 -3.76 -15.49
N TRP A 132 -3.81 -4.32 -16.46
CA TRP A 132 -4.13 -5.74 -16.56
C TRP A 132 -2.90 -6.63 -16.51
N ASN A 133 -3.00 -7.73 -15.75
CA ASN A 133 -2.02 -8.80 -15.76
C ASN A 133 -1.79 -9.32 -17.19
N ASP A 134 -0.57 -9.75 -17.50
CA ASP A 134 -0.23 -10.26 -18.85
C ASP A 134 -1.07 -11.47 -19.28
N ASN A 135 -1.53 -12.26 -18.32
CA ASN A 135 -2.40 -13.41 -18.59
C ASN A 135 -3.87 -13.02 -18.83
N GLY A 136 -4.23 -11.73 -18.74
CA GLY A 136 -5.58 -11.22 -18.91
C GLY A 136 -6.61 -11.75 -17.90
N ARG A 137 -6.17 -12.27 -16.75
CA ARG A 137 -7.03 -12.95 -15.77
C ARG A 137 -6.77 -12.43 -14.36
N TYR A 138 -7.79 -12.57 -13.51
CA TYR A 138 -7.64 -12.48 -12.09
C TYR A 138 -6.69 -13.57 -11.59
N THR A 139 -5.66 -13.17 -10.85
CA THR A 139 -4.63 -14.07 -10.33
C THR A 139 -4.64 -14.01 -8.82
N ALA A 140 -4.86 -15.16 -8.17
CA ALA A 140 -4.79 -15.33 -6.73
C ALA A 140 -3.78 -16.45 -6.42
N ARG A 141 -2.66 -16.07 -5.80
CA ARG A 141 -1.62 -17.02 -5.39
C ARG A 141 -0.70 -16.42 -4.34
N TRP A 142 0.08 -17.25 -3.68
CA TRP A 142 1.19 -16.84 -2.85
C TRP A 142 2.40 -16.51 -3.71
N VAL A 143 3.12 -15.45 -3.34
CA VAL A 143 4.33 -15.00 -4.03
C VAL A 143 5.42 -14.71 -3.01
N ARG A 144 6.65 -15.02 -3.38
CA ARG A 144 7.83 -14.64 -2.63
C ARG A 144 8.31 -13.27 -3.11
N LEU A 145 8.66 -12.42 -2.16
CA LEU A 145 9.02 -11.03 -2.40
C LEU A 145 10.37 -10.73 -1.76
N GLU A 146 11.14 -9.88 -2.41
CA GLU A 146 12.37 -9.32 -1.88
C GLU A 146 12.17 -7.85 -1.55
N ALA A 147 12.40 -7.46 -0.31
CA ALA A 147 12.49 -6.07 0.06
C ALA A 147 13.82 -5.49 -0.43
N LYS A 148 13.76 -4.40 -1.19
CA LYS A 148 14.96 -3.74 -1.69
C LYS A 148 15.48 -2.73 -0.66
N PRO A 149 16.80 -2.56 -0.54
CA PRO A 149 17.37 -1.57 0.36
C PRO A 149 16.83 -0.16 0.05
N GLY A 150 16.19 0.47 1.02
CA GLY A 150 15.55 1.76 0.82
C GLY A 150 15.07 2.39 2.12
N PRO A 151 14.44 3.58 2.03
CA PRO A 151 14.01 4.33 3.20
C PRO A 151 12.69 3.82 3.81
N SER A 152 12.01 2.84 3.18
CA SER A 152 10.65 2.46 3.59
C SER A 152 10.56 2.06 5.06
N VAL A 153 9.82 2.85 5.84
CA VAL A 153 9.52 2.59 7.26
C VAL A 153 8.85 1.23 7.42
N PHE A 154 7.90 0.90 6.56
CA PHE A 154 7.10 -0.32 6.63
C PHE A 154 7.91 -1.61 6.44
N LEU A 155 9.03 -1.54 5.72
CA LEU A 155 9.85 -2.70 5.37
C LEU A 155 11.10 -2.85 6.23
N LYS A 156 11.23 -2.07 7.30
CA LYS A 156 12.36 -2.16 8.23
C LYS A 156 12.53 -3.60 8.74
N GLY A 157 13.74 -4.14 8.60
CA GLY A 157 14.08 -5.49 9.05
C GLY A 157 13.59 -6.64 8.16
N ILE A 158 12.81 -6.36 7.10
CA ILE A 158 12.32 -7.35 6.15
C ILE A 158 13.33 -7.47 5.00
N GLN A 159 13.80 -8.68 4.71
CA GLN A 159 14.62 -8.98 3.53
C GLN A 159 13.82 -9.77 2.49
N VAL A 160 13.16 -10.83 2.93
CA VAL A 160 12.30 -11.68 2.11
C VAL A 160 10.99 -11.90 2.86
N ILE A 161 9.89 -11.83 2.13
CA ILE A 161 8.56 -12.03 2.69
C ILE A 161 7.69 -12.81 1.69
N GLU A 162 6.83 -13.68 2.19
CA GLU A 162 5.87 -14.43 1.39
C GLU A 162 4.45 -13.96 1.71
N LEU A 163 3.75 -13.45 0.71
CA LEU A 163 2.42 -12.86 0.84
C LEU A 163 1.50 -13.34 -0.29
N PRO A 164 0.17 -13.36 -0.08
CA PRO A 164 -0.77 -13.60 -1.16
C PRO A 164 -0.98 -12.37 -2.03
N VAL A 165 -1.23 -12.60 -3.31
CA VAL A 165 -1.76 -11.62 -4.28
C VAL A 165 -3.14 -12.04 -4.73
N ALA A 166 -4.01 -11.06 -5.06
CA ALA A 166 -5.37 -11.31 -5.52
C ALA A 166 -5.86 -10.13 -6.36
N HIS A 167 -5.54 -10.11 -7.67
CA HIS A 167 -5.82 -8.97 -8.57
C HIS A 167 -5.89 -9.38 -10.04
N ALA A 168 -6.61 -8.59 -10.84
CA ALA A 168 -6.58 -8.64 -12.29
C ALA A 168 -5.70 -7.52 -12.89
N GLU A 169 -5.60 -6.38 -12.21
CA GLU A 169 -4.85 -5.19 -12.63
C GLU A 169 -3.67 -4.91 -11.69
N GLY A 170 -2.72 -5.85 -11.62
CA GLY A 170 -1.54 -5.72 -10.73
C GLY A 170 -0.23 -5.38 -11.44
N LYS A 171 -0.24 -5.33 -12.78
CA LYS A 171 0.95 -5.10 -13.59
C LYS A 171 1.37 -3.64 -13.55
N ILE A 172 2.56 -3.38 -13.02
CA ILE A 172 3.21 -2.06 -13.10
C ILE A 172 3.86 -1.91 -14.48
N VAL A 173 3.44 -0.89 -15.22
CA VAL A 173 4.05 -0.48 -16.47
C VAL A 173 4.70 0.87 -16.28
N VAL A 174 6.02 0.92 -16.39
CA VAL A 174 6.81 2.15 -16.29
C VAL A 174 6.90 2.81 -17.66
N ARG A 175 6.80 4.14 -17.70
CA ARG A 175 6.77 4.92 -18.93
C ARG A 175 7.98 4.69 -19.84
N ASP A 176 9.16 4.68 -19.25
CA ASP A 176 10.44 4.48 -19.96
C ASP A 176 11.56 4.07 -18.98
N GLU A 177 12.71 3.66 -19.53
CA GLU A 177 13.84 3.17 -18.73
C GLU A 177 14.48 4.30 -17.88
N ARG A 178 14.35 5.56 -18.25
CA ARG A 178 14.87 6.69 -17.46
C ARG A 178 14.13 6.80 -16.15
N VAL A 179 12.81 6.61 -16.16
CA VAL A 179 11.99 6.58 -14.96
C VAL A 179 12.40 5.42 -14.06
N LEU A 180 12.57 4.23 -14.64
CA LEU A 180 12.97 3.05 -13.89
C LEU A 180 14.35 3.22 -13.24
N THR A 181 15.31 3.78 -13.96
CA THR A 181 16.64 4.10 -13.44
C THR A 181 16.56 5.13 -12.30
N ALA A 182 15.81 6.21 -12.48
CA ALA A 182 15.61 7.21 -11.44
C ALA A 182 15.01 6.61 -10.16
N TRP A 183 14.07 5.67 -10.26
CA TRP A 183 13.52 4.99 -9.09
C TRP A 183 14.52 4.07 -8.40
N ARG A 184 15.38 3.40 -9.16
CA ARG A 184 16.49 2.60 -8.60
C ARG A 184 17.47 3.49 -7.83
N ASP A 185 17.91 4.59 -8.44
CA ASP A 185 18.87 5.54 -7.85
C ASP A 185 18.31 6.17 -6.57
N ARG A 186 17.02 6.50 -6.56
CA ARG A 186 16.31 7.06 -5.40
C ARG A 186 15.84 6.01 -4.40
N ARG A 187 16.07 4.72 -4.66
CA ARG A 187 15.66 3.59 -3.82
C ARG A 187 14.15 3.56 -3.55
N GLN A 188 13.35 3.94 -4.55
CA GLN A 188 11.89 3.97 -4.46
C GLN A 188 11.24 2.63 -4.81
N ILE A 189 11.97 1.71 -5.46
CA ILE A 189 11.52 0.33 -5.65
C ILE A 189 11.66 -0.39 -4.30
N ALA A 190 10.52 -0.56 -3.62
CA ALA A 190 10.50 -1.05 -2.24
C ALA A 190 10.43 -2.58 -2.16
N LEU A 191 9.60 -3.19 -3.03
CA LEU A 191 9.42 -4.64 -3.11
C LEU A 191 9.52 -5.11 -4.54
N CYS A 192 10.18 -6.25 -4.76
CA CYS A 192 10.16 -6.97 -6.04
C CYS A 192 9.66 -8.39 -5.83
N TYR A 193 8.98 -8.94 -6.82
CA TYR A 193 8.73 -10.36 -6.90
C TYR A 193 10.07 -11.11 -7.04
N HIS A 194 10.22 -12.21 -6.31
CA HIS A 194 11.38 -13.08 -6.47
C HIS A 194 11.43 -13.62 -7.91
N PRO A 195 12.63 -13.87 -8.50
CA PRO A 195 12.74 -14.42 -9.83
C PRO A 195 11.85 -15.66 -10.03
N GLY A 196 11.00 -15.63 -11.05
CA GLY A 196 10.01 -16.68 -11.35
C GLY A 196 8.67 -16.56 -10.62
N ASP A 197 8.53 -15.62 -9.67
CA ASP A 197 7.30 -15.41 -8.90
C ASP A 197 6.46 -14.21 -9.36
N ASN A 198 6.89 -13.48 -10.39
CA ASN A 198 6.11 -12.35 -10.93
C ASN A 198 4.76 -12.85 -11.50
N PRO A 199 3.61 -12.51 -10.87
CA PRO A 199 2.30 -13.07 -11.25
C PRO A 199 1.61 -12.33 -12.38
N ASN A 200 2.13 -11.15 -12.74
CA ASN A 200 1.37 -10.18 -13.54
C ASN A 200 2.17 -9.53 -14.68
N GLY A 201 3.48 -9.78 -14.78
CA GLY A 201 4.34 -9.19 -15.81
C GLY A 201 4.78 -7.75 -15.50
N SER A 202 4.79 -7.36 -14.23
CA SER A 202 5.29 -6.04 -13.80
C SER A 202 6.69 -5.76 -14.31
N THR A 203 6.93 -4.55 -14.80
CA THR A 203 8.24 -4.05 -15.22
C THR A 203 9.25 -4.18 -14.07
N GLY A 204 10.39 -4.82 -14.33
CA GLY A 204 11.46 -4.99 -13.35
C GLY A 204 11.04 -5.77 -12.11
N ASP A 205 10.05 -6.65 -12.23
CA ASP A 205 9.47 -7.46 -11.15
C ASP A 205 8.94 -6.62 -9.97
N ILE A 206 8.62 -5.36 -10.19
CA ILE A 206 8.17 -4.45 -9.13
C ILE A 206 6.84 -4.92 -8.56
N ALA A 207 6.81 -5.15 -7.23
CA ALA A 207 5.63 -5.52 -6.45
C ALA A 207 5.13 -4.38 -5.55
N GLY A 208 5.99 -3.39 -5.28
CA GLY A 208 5.66 -2.22 -4.45
C GLY A 208 6.66 -1.09 -4.60
N LEU A 209 6.15 0.13 -4.42
CA LEU A 209 6.89 1.39 -4.50
C LEU A 209 6.78 2.16 -3.19
N SER A 210 7.85 2.87 -2.86
CA SER A 210 7.87 3.87 -1.79
C SER A 210 8.11 5.27 -2.35
N ASP A 211 7.69 6.29 -1.61
CA ASP A 211 8.12 7.66 -1.88
C ASP A 211 9.58 7.90 -1.42
N PRO A 212 10.21 9.03 -1.77
CA PRO A 212 11.59 9.32 -1.38
C PRO A 212 11.81 9.39 0.13
N THR A 213 10.78 9.68 0.92
CA THR A 213 10.87 9.76 2.39
C THR A 213 10.77 8.40 3.08
N GLY A 214 10.26 7.38 2.39
CA GLY A 214 9.97 6.06 2.95
C GLY A 214 8.69 5.98 3.78
N ARG A 215 7.96 7.08 3.89
CA ARG A 215 6.71 7.18 4.68
C ARG A 215 5.44 6.82 3.91
N VAL A 216 5.54 6.73 2.60
CA VAL A 216 4.45 6.23 1.74
C VAL A 216 4.87 4.91 1.13
N LEU A 217 4.10 3.86 1.34
CA LEU A 217 4.28 2.55 0.69
C LEU A 217 3.01 2.14 -0.03
N GLY A 218 3.15 1.72 -1.29
CA GLY A 218 2.12 1.01 -2.03
C GLY A 218 2.62 -0.37 -2.44
N LEU A 219 1.82 -1.42 -2.27
CA LEU A 219 2.18 -2.77 -2.67
C LEU A 219 0.97 -3.55 -3.18
N MET A 220 1.18 -4.43 -4.17
CA MET A 220 0.11 -5.29 -4.71
C MET A 220 -0.22 -6.51 -3.84
N PRO A 221 0.74 -7.15 -3.15
CA PRO A 221 0.45 -8.22 -2.21
C PRO A 221 -0.33 -7.75 -0.98
N HIS A 222 -0.98 -8.69 -0.29
CA HIS A 222 -1.85 -8.47 0.86
C HIS A 222 -1.20 -8.90 2.18
N PRO A 223 -0.50 -8.02 2.91
CA PRO A 223 0.08 -8.35 4.21
C PRO A 223 -0.98 -8.65 5.27
N GLU A 224 -2.17 -8.00 5.21
CA GLU A 224 -3.29 -8.21 6.11
C GLU A 224 -3.88 -9.64 6.03
N ARG A 225 -3.59 -10.36 4.97
CA ARG A 225 -3.98 -11.75 4.77
C ARG A 225 -2.91 -12.77 5.19
N HIS A 226 -1.85 -12.31 5.82
CA HIS A 226 -0.81 -13.15 6.41
C HIS A 226 -0.31 -12.57 7.73
N ILE A 227 -1.23 -12.29 8.66
CA ILE A 227 -0.91 -11.81 10.02
C ILE A 227 -0.80 -12.97 11.02
N HIS A 228 -1.43 -14.11 10.72
CA HIS A 228 -1.27 -15.36 11.44
C HIS A 228 -0.65 -16.40 10.52
N ALA A 229 0.32 -17.16 11.01
CA ALA A 229 0.99 -18.20 10.22
C ALA A 229 0.01 -19.26 9.70
N THR A 230 -1.09 -19.51 10.41
CA THR A 230 -2.16 -20.44 10.00
C THR A 230 -2.95 -19.99 8.77
N GLN A 231 -2.82 -18.74 8.33
CA GLN A 231 -3.40 -18.26 7.07
C GLN A 231 -2.62 -18.75 5.85
N HIS A 232 -1.35 -19.22 6.05
CA HIS A 232 -0.57 -19.80 4.97
C HIS A 232 -1.12 -21.20 4.59
N PRO A 233 -1.36 -21.54 3.30
CA PRO A 233 -1.99 -22.80 2.91
C PRO A 233 -1.18 -24.05 3.27
N GLN A 234 0.11 -23.91 3.53
CA GLN A 234 1.00 -24.99 3.92
C GLN A 234 1.43 -24.92 5.40
N TRP A 235 0.70 -24.21 6.26
CA TRP A 235 1.11 -23.95 7.63
C TRP A 235 1.36 -25.24 8.43
N THR A 236 0.50 -26.26 8.25
CA THR A 236 0.69 -27.57 8.90
C THR A 236 1.94 -28.28 8.41
N ARG A 237 2.16 -28.29 7.08
CA ARG A 237 3.34 -28.94 6.48
C ARG A 237 4.65 -28.26 6.88
N ARG A 238 4.62 -26.97 7.11
CA ARG A 238 5.77 -26.14 7.52
C ARG A 238 5.94 -26.07 9.04
N GLY A 239 5.01 -26.63 9.83
CA GLY A 239 5.07 -26.60 11.29
C GLY A 239 4.90 -25.22 11.91
N LEU A 240 4.19 -24.30 11.25
CA LEU A 240 4.06 -22.89 11.64
C LEU A 240 3.00 -22.62 12.74
N ALA A 241 2.54 -23.64 13.44
CA ALA A 241 1.53 -23.47 14.47
C ALA A 241 2.03 -22.56 15.61
N GLY A 242 1.23 -21.54 15.94
CA GLY A 242 1.56 -20.58 17.02
C GLY A 242 2.51 -19.45 16.62
N GLU A 243 2.96 -19.41 15.38
CA GLU A 243 3.78 -18.31 14.87
C GLU A 243 2.91 -17.15 14.34
N GLU A 244 3.50 -15.97 14.27
CA GLU A 244 2.92 -14.84 13.55
C GLU A 244 3.12 -15.02 12.04
N GLY A 245 2.17 -14.50 11.25
CA GLY A 245 2.33 -14.42 9.81
C GLY A 245 3.29 -13.30 9.41
N ALA A 246 4.02 -13.51 8.33
CA ALA A 246 5.06 -12.58 7.90
C ALA A 246 4.56 -11.17 7.60
N GLY A 247 3.29 -11.00 7.18
CA GLY A 247 2.67 -9.70 6.90
C GLY A 247 2.53 -8.81 8.13
N MET A 248 2.49 -9.39 9.34
CA MET A 248 2.37 -8.66 10.59
C MET A 248 3.49 -7.63 10.77
N GLN A 249 4.72 -7.95 10.34
CA GLN A 249 5.86 -7.05 10.51
C GLN A 249 5.66 -5.70 9.81
N ILE A 250 4.93 -5.65 8.69
CA ILE A 250 4.64 -4.40 7.97
C ILE A 250 3.78 -3.45 8.83
N PHE A 251 2.76 -3.99 9.49
CA PHE A 251 1.89 -3.22 10.39
C PHE A 251 2.61 -2.83 11.67
N ARG A 252 3.40 -3.75 12.24
CA ARG A 252 4.22 -3.48 13.43
C ARG A 252 5.21 -2.34 13.18
N ASN A 253 5.92 -2.36 12.07
CA ASN A 253 6.86 -1.29 11.70
C ASN A 253 6.17 0.08 11.63
N ALA A 254 4.94 0.13 11.10
CA ALA A 254 4.16 1.37 11.05
C ALA A 254 3.74 1.87 12.45
N VAL A 255 3.40 0.97 13.36
CA VAL A 255 3.01 1.33 14.73
C VAL A 255 4.23 1.75 15.55
N GLU A 256 5.32 1.00 15.48
CA GLU A 256 6.58 1.27 16.19
C GLU A 256 7.26 2.57 15.74
N TYR A 257 6.94 3.08 14.56
CA TYR A 257 7.44 4.36 14.08
C TYR A 257 7.04 5.53 14.97
N PHE A 258 5.91 5.43 15.68
CA PHE A 258 5.38 6.45 16.58
C PHE A 258 5.60 6.12 18.06
N ALA A 259 6.34 5.06 18.38
CA ALA A 259 6.56 4.55 19.72
C ALA A 259 7.75 5.23 20.44
#